data_c7c01035b7f8a34ba16c0e804fce27c0
#
_entry.id   c7c01035b7f8a34ba16c0e804fce27c0
#
_cell.length_a   1.000
_cell.length_b   1.000
_cell.length_c   1.000
_cell.angle_alpha   90.00
_cell.angle_beta   90.00
_cell.angle_gamma   90.00
#
_symmetry.space_group_name_H-M   'P 1'
#
loop_
_entity.id
_entity.type
_entity.pdbx_description
1 polymer ?
#
loop_
_entity_poly.entity_id
_entity_poly.type
_entity_poly.pdbx_seq_one_letter_code
_entity_poly.pdbx_strand_id
1 'polypeptide(L)'
;NGQVMMYIRTDSGVQYASYSRNKGKKWSMAIPTNIPSPLSPATIARIPATGDLLLVWNNNGVKKNNYRGKRTPLNVAISRNEGLTWENVKTLHDDPDGWYCYTSIRFVNDAELLMGYCAGNRPAGTGLSITNITKLNINWLYE
;
A
#
# COMPACT_ATOMS: atom_id res chain seq x y z
N ASN A 1 -19.05 -4.01 -11.50
CA ASN A 1 -19.01 -3.70 -12.93
C ASN A 1 -17.91 -4.45 -13.70
N GLY A 2 -17.08 -5.29 -13.04
CA GLY A 2 -16.03 -6.11 -13.66
C GLY A 2 -14.77 -5.35 -14.07
N GLN A 3 -14.61 -4.10 -13.65
CA GLN A 3 -13.37 -3.35 -13.84
C GLN A 3 -12.31 -3.85 -12.85
N VAL A 4 -11.08 -4.01 -13.33
CA VAL A 4 -9.90 -4.36 -12.53
C VAL A 4 -8.96 -3.17 -12.53
N MET A 5 -8.43 -2.81 -11.36
CA MET A 5 -7.41 -1.78 -11.17
C MET A 5 -6.09 -2.45 -10.76
N MET A 6 -4.98 -1.94 -11.27
CA MET A 6 -3.63 -2.35 -10.89
C MET A 6 -2.81 -1.12 -10.54
N TYR A 7 -2.19 -1.13 -9.36
CA TYR A 7 -1.12 -0.19 -9.05
C TYR A 7 0.23 -0.80 -9.41
N ILE A 8 1.12 0.05 -9.91
CA ILE A 8 2.41 -0.35 -10.46
C ILE A 8 3.48 0.49 -9.76
N ARG A 9 4.42 -0.17 -9.10
CA ARG A 9 5.58 0.52 -8.55
C ARG A 9 6.48 1.04 -9.67
N THR A 10 6.92 2.28 -9.51
CA THR A 10 7.86 2.93 -10.43
C THR A 10 8.97 3.64 -9.65
N ASP A 11 10.00 4.07 -10.34
CA ASP A 11 11.05 4.94 -9.77
C ASP A 11 10.76 6.44 -10.01
N SER A 12 9.54 6.76 -10.47
CA SER A 12 9.10 8.13 -10.76
C SER A 12 8.63 8.90 -9.52
N GLY A 13 8.66 8.27 -8.33
CA GLY A 13 8.25 8.89 -7.08
C GLY A 13 6.77 8.81 -6.75
N VAL A 14 6.00 8.15 -7.60
CA VAL A 14 4.57 7.86 -7.39
C VAL A 14 4.23 6.46 -7.86
N GLN A 15 3.13 5.90 -7.34
CA GLN A 15 2.51 4.72 -7.94
C GLN A 15 1.90 5.10 -9.28
N TYR A 16 1.94 4.20 -10.24
CA TYR A 16 1.17 4.30 -11.48
C TYR A 16 -0.06 3.41 -11.39
N ALA A 17 -1.08 3.74 -12.16
CA ALA A 17 -2.29 2.92 -12.24
C ALA A 17 -2.58 2.53 -13.68
N SER A 18 -3.12 1.33 -13.85
CA SER A 18 -3.70 0.83 -15.09
C SER A 18 -5.03 0.14 -14.82
N TYR A 19 -5.94 0.18 -15.77
CA TYR A 19 -7.30 -0.31 -15.63
C TYR A 19 -7.66 -1.29 -16.74
N SER A 20 -8.37 -2.33 -16.39
CA SER A 20 -8.96 -3.28 -17.34
C SER A 20 -10.47 -3.32 -17.20
N ARG A 21 -11.19 -3.23 -18.32
CA ARG A 21 -12.65 -3.33 -18.39
C ARG A 21 -13.15 -4.70 -18.87
N ASN A 22 -12.23 -5.62 -19.11
CA ASN A 22 -12.53 -6.94 -19.67
C ASN A 22 -11.86 -8.08 -18.88
N LYS A 23 -11.89 -7.98 -17.55
CA LYS A 23 -11.39 -8.99 -16.61
C LYS A 23 -9.89 -9.28 -16.77
N GLY A 24 -9.10 -8.23 -17.02
CA GLY A 24 -7.64 -8.33 -17.13
C GLY A 24 -7.10 -8.73 -18.50
N LYS A 25 -7.95 -8.93 -19.52
CA LYS A 25 -7.50 -9.32 -20.86
C LYS A 25 -6.81 -8.19 -21.63
N LYS A 26 -7.24 -6.94 -21.41
CA LYS A 26 -6.59 -5.73 -21.96
C LYS A 26 -6.51 -4.68 -20.86
N TRP A 27 -5.42 -3.92 -20.86
CA TRP A 27 -5.13 -2.88 -19.89
C TRP A 27 -4.96 -1.53 -20.57
N SER A 28 -5.37 -0.46 -19.91
CA SER A 28 -5.06 0.89 -20.34
C SER A 28 -3.57 1.15 -20.27
N MET A 29 -3.10 2.22 -20.92
CA MET A 29 -1.77 2.76 -20.62
C MET A 29 -1.67 3.07 -19.13
N ALA A 30 -0.53 2.75 -18.54
CA ALA A 30 -0.23 3.10 -17.14
C ALA A 30 -0.03 4.62 -17.04
N ILE A 31 -0.72 5.25 -16.09
CA ILE A 31 -0.65 6.69 -15.83
C ILE A 31 -0.19 6.95 -14.39
N PRO A 32 0.53 8.05 -14.12
CA PRO A 32 0.91 8.40 -12.76
C PRO A 32 -0.32 8.69 -11.92
N THR A 33 -0.30 8.26 -10.67
CA THR A 33 -1.29 8.63 -9.66
C THR A 33 -0.76 9.77 -8.78
N ASN A 34 -1.60 10.27 -7.88
CA ASN A 34 -1.19 11.21 -6.83
C ASN A 34 -0.70 10.52 -5.55
N ILE A 35 -0.42 9.21 -5.58
CA ILE A 35 0.10 8.45 -4.44
C ILE A 35 1.62 8.49 -4.44
N PRO A 36 2.24 9.29 -3.54
CA PRO A 36 3.70 9.34 -3.41
C PRO A 36 4.23 7.96 -3.02
N SER A 37 5.30 7.53 -3.67
CA SER A 37 5.87 6.20 -3.36
C SER A 37 7.32 6.11 -3.83
N PRO A 38 8.22 5.47 -3.06
CA PRO A 38 9.50 5.02 -3.56
C PRO A 38 9.29 3.83 -4.51
N LEU A 39 10.38 3.26 -5.02
CA LEU A 39 10.33 2.01 -5.78
C LEU A 39 9.94 0.83 -4.86
N SER A 40 8.70 0.83 -4.41
CA SER A 40 8.13 -0.16 -3.49
C SER A 40 6.69 -0.52 -3.91
N PRO A 41 6.30 -1.80 -3.82
CA PRO A 41 4.94 -2.18 -4.17
C PRO A 41 3.94 -1.66 -3.15
N ALA A 42 2.76 -1.27 -3.62
CA ALA A 42 1.57 -1.06 -2.81
C ALA A 42 0.70 -2.32 -2.81
N THR A 43 -0.12 -2.47 -1.79
CA THR A 43 -1.14 -3.52 -1.71
C THR A 43 -2.51 -2.88 -1.56
N ILE A 44 -3.48 -3.33 -2.34
CA ILE A 44 -4.87 -2.88 -2.26
C ILE A 44 -5.75 -4.10 -1.98
N ALA A 45 -6.66 -3.97 -1.03
CA ALA A 45 -7.65 -5.00 -0.73
C ALA A 45 -9.01 -4.36 -0.49
N ARG A 46 -10.09 -5.07 -0.84
CA ARG A 46 -11.44 -4.64 -0.51
C ARG A 46 -11.79 -5.08 0.90
N ILE A 47 -12.26 -4.15 1.73
CA ILE A 47 -12.75 -4.41 3.08
C ILE A 47 -14.12 -5.06 2.96
N PRO A 48 -14.31 -6.34 3.38
CA PRO A 48 -15.58 -7.04 3.18
C PRO A 48 -16.76 -6.37 3.89
N ALA A 49 -16.53 -5.84 5.10
CA ALA A 49 -17.56 -5.25 5.95
C ALA A 49 -18.17 -3.96 5.39
N THR A 50 -17.39 -3.16 4.64
CA THR A 50 -17.83 -1.83 4.16
C THR A 50 -17.91 -1.73 2.65
N GLY A 51 -17.17 -2.60 1.94
CA GLY A 51 -16.99 -2.50 0.49
C GLY A 51 -15.94 -1.48 0.05
N ASP A 52 -15.35 -0.72 0.96
CA ASP A 52 -14.28 0.25 0.69
C ASP A 52 -12.96 -0.44 0.34
N LEU A 53 -12.03 0.31 -0.25
CA LEU A 53 -10.68 -0.19 -0.50
C LEU A 53 -9.73 0.24 0.62
N LEU A 54 -8.86 -0.67 1.03
CA LEU A 54 -7.69 -0.42 1.88
C LEU A 54 -6.44 -0.39 0.99
N LEU A 55 -5.67 0.68 1.09
CA LEU A 55 -4.34 0.82 0.49
C LEU A 55 -3.29 0.69 1.60
N VAL A 56 -2.25 -0.11 1.36
CA VAL A 56 -1.05 -0.19 2.20
C VAL A 56 0.15 0.08 1.32
N TRP A 57 0.95 1.09 1.68
CA TRP A 57 2.10 1.51 0.85
C TRP A 57 3.16 2.26 1.66
N ASN A 58 4.30 2.53 1.04
CA ASN A 58 5.28 3.46 1.59
C ASN A 58 4.95 4.88 1.11
N ASN A 59 4.45 5.72 2.00
CA ASN A 59 4.09 7.11 1.70
C ASN A 59 5.33 8.01 1.72
N ASN A 60 6.20 7.85 0.73
CA ASN A 60 7.48 8.52 0.66
C ASN A 60 7.80 8.91 -0.78
N GLY A 61 7.33 10.05 -1.18
CA GLY A 61 7.50 10.57 -2.55
C GLY A 61 8.78 11.37 -2.77
N VAL A 62 9.25 11.34 -3.99
CA VAL A 62 10.58 11.77 -4.47
C VAL A 62 10.82 13.29 -4.43
N LYS A 63 10.02 14.10 -3.83
CA LYS A 63 10.27 15.55 -3.98
C LYS A 63 11.58 16.07 -3.36
N LYS A 64 12.33 15.31 -2.60
CA LYS A 64 13.51 15.87 -1.95
C LYS A 64 14.81 15.07 -1.87
N ASN A 65 14.90 13.77 -1.95
CA ASN A 65 16.20 13.10 -1.79
C ASN A 65 16.12 11.62 -2.17
N ASN A 66 16.43 11.25 -3.39
CA ASN A 66 16.87 9.90 -3.76
C ASN A 66 16.32 8.72 -2.90
N TYR A 67 15.01 8.60 -2.81
CA TYR A 67 14.32 7.57 -2.03
C TYR A 67 14.37 6.16 -2.65
N ARG A 68 15.17 5.98 -3.70
CA ARG A 68 15.50 4.65 -4.18
C ARG A 68 16.03 3.83 -3.01
N GLY A 69 15.26 2.87 -2.59
CA GLY A 69 15.65 1.96 -1.55
C GLY A 69 15.23 2.31 -0.12
N LYS A 70 14.51 3.39 0.15
CA LYS A 70 13.85 3.60 1.45
C LYS A 70 12.42 3.08 1.39
N ARG A 71 12.06 2.11 2.24
CA ARG A 71 10.72 1.53 2.34
C ARG A 71 10.08 1.87 3.68
N THR A 72 10.10 3.15 3.99
CA THR A 72 9.55 3.78 5.20
C THR A 72 9.05 5.18 4.83
N PRO A 73 8.00 5.71 5.47
CA PRO A 73 7.10 5.02 6.41
C PRO A 73 6.21 3.97 5.73
N LEU A 74 5.59 3.09 6.52
CA LEU A 74 4.50 2.23 6.08
C LEU A 74 3.18 2.87 6.50
N ASN A 75 2.34 3.18 5.53
CA ASN A 75 1.06 3.85 5.74
C ASN A 75 -0.11 3.00 5.26
N VAL A 76 -1.28 3.33 5.79
CA VAL A 76 -2.57 2.83 5.30
C VAL A 76 -3.48 4.00 4.97
N ALA A 77 -4.41 3.80 4.04
CA ALA A 77 -5.51 4.71 3.72
C ALA A 77 -6.71 3.94 3.23
N ILE A 78 -7.89 4.54 3.32
CA ILE A 78 -9.12 3.98 2.76
C ILE A 78 -9.59 4.78 1.55
N SER A 79 -10.35 4.12 0.68
CA SER A 79 -11.06 4.77 -0.42
C SER A 79 -12.51 4.27 -0.45
N ARG A 80 -13.45 5.21 -0.42
CA ARG A 80 -14.90 4.97 -0.53
C ARG A 80 -15.42 5.11 -1.96
N ASN A 81 -14.53 5.35 -2.92
CA ASN A 81 -14.89 5.64 -4.30
C ASN A 81 -14.02 4.90 -5.33
N GLU A 82 -13.74 3.62 -5.06
CA GLU A 82 -13.03 2.73 -5.98
C GLU A 82 -11.59 3.19 -6.32
N GLY A 83 -10.90 3.83 -5.36
CA GLY A 83 -9.52 4.27 -5.52
C GLY A 83 -9.33 5.61 -6.25
N LEU A 84 -10.40 6.37 -6.48
CA LEU A 84 -10.30 7.72 -7.05
C LEU A 84 -9.67 8.69 -6.06
N THR A 85 -10.03 8.60 -4.79
CA THR A 85 -9.40 9.34 -3.70
C THR A 85 -9.09 8.41 -2.52
N TRP A 86 -8.07 8.80 -1.75
CA TRP A 86 -7.63 8.08 -0.56
C TRP A 86 -7.70 9.03 0.63
N GLU A 87 -8.28 8.58 1.72
CA GLU A 87 -8.52 9.35 2.93
C GLU A 87 -8.10 8.58 4.18
N ASN A 88 -8.12 9.23 5.34
CA ASN A 88 -7.71 8.67 6.63
C ASN A 88 -6.31 8.03 6.56
N VAL A 89 -5.35 8.78 6.01
CA VAL A 89 -3.97 8.31 5.93
C VAL A 89 -3.39 8.16 7.33
N LYS A 90 -3.03 6.94 7.70
CA LYS A 90 -2.43 6.62 9.00
C LYS A 90 -1.08 5.95 8.83
N THR A 91 -0.20 6.18 9.79
CA THR A 91 1.13 5.58 9.83
C THR A 91 1.14 4.36 10.74
N LEU A 92 1.61 3.23 10.20
CA LEU A 92 1.84 2.00 10.95
C LEU A 92 3.25 1.95 11.51
N HIS A 93 4.23 2.35 10.70
CA HIS A 93 5.64 2.38 11.06
C HIS A 93 6.31 3.57 10.40
N ASP A 94 7.22 4.23 11.11
CA ASP A 94 7.95 5.41 10.65
C ASP A 94 9.45 5.40 11.00
N ASP A 95 9.98 4.27 11.49
CA ASP A 95 11.42 4.13 11.71
C ASP A 95 12.17 4.48 10.41
N PRO A 96 13.03 5.53 10.41
CA PRO A 96 13.74 5.99 9.21
C PRO A 96 14.70 4.95 8.61
N ASP A 97 15.09 3.97 9.37
CA ASP A 97 15.94 2.85 8.96
C ASP A 97 15.13 1.58 8.66
N GLY A 98 13.83 1.63 8.87
CA GLY A 98 12.92 0.53 8.62
C GLY A 98 12.81 0.14 7.16
N TRP A 99 12.54 -1.15 6.93
CA TRP A 99 12.35 -1.71 5.60
C TRP A 99 11.03 -2.46 5.54
N TYR A 100 9.95 -1.73 5.23
CA TYR A 100 8.58 -2.23 5.25
C TYR A 100 8.07 -2.45 3.83
N CYS A 101 7.71 -3.67 3.48
CA CYS A 101 7.21 -3.96 2.13
C CYS A 101 6.57 -5.34 2.00
N TYR A 102 6.05 -5.61 0.79
CA TYR A 102 5.46 -6.89 0.40
C TYR A 102 4.33 -7.31 1.35
N THR A 103 3.41 -6.37 1.59
CA THR A 103 2.30 -6.57 2.51
C THR A 103 1.28 -7.56 1.93
N SER A 104 0.88 -8.54 2.73
CA SER A 104 -0.31 -9.34 2.52
C SER A 104 -1.39 -8.93 3.52
N ILE A 105 -2.65 -8.98 3.12
CA ILE A 105 -3.80 -8.59 3.95
C ILE A 105 -4.77 -9.77 4.04
N ARG A 106 -5.17 -10.12 5.26
CA ARG A 106 -6.20 -11.12 5.53
C ARG A 106 -7.24 -10.54 6.48
N PHE A 107 -8.46 -10.36 6.01
CA PHE A 107 -9.60 -10.07 6.88
C PHE A 107 -9.99 -11.34 7.64
N VAL A 108 -9.97 -11.26 8.96
CA VAL A 108 -10.28 -12.39 9.86
C VAL A 108 -11.79 -12.48 10.06
N ASN A 109 -12.41 -11.33 10.26
CA ASN A 109 -13.84 -11.12 10.41
C ASN A 109 -14.18 -9.65 10.03
N ASP A 110 -15.41 -9.23 10.28
CA ASP A 110 -15.87 -7.88 9.95
C ASP A 110 -15.23 -6.76 10.78
N ALA A 111 -14.56 -7.11 11.88
CA ALA A 111 -13.92 -6.14 12.78
C ALA A 111 -12.38 -6.16 12.74
N GLU A 112 -11.77 -7.22 12.21
CA GLU A 112 -10.33 -7.45 12.36
C GLU A 112 -9.66 -7.89 11.06
N LEU A 113 -8.45 -7.39 10.85
CA LEU A 113 -7.56 -7.84 9.80
C LEU A 113 -6.17 -8.18 10.34
N LEU A 114 -5.48 -9.08 9.65
CA LEU A 114 -4.06 -9.35 9.82
C LEU A 114 -3.31 -8.84 8.60
N MET A 115 -2.16 -8.21 8.85
CA MET A 115 -1.20 -7.83 7.82
C MET A 115 0.13 -8.49 8.09
N GLY A 116 0.64 -9.25 7.11
CA GLY A 116 2.00 -9.80 7.10
C GLY A 116 2.88 -9.01 6.15
N TYR A 117 4.07 -8.59 6.58
CA TYR A 117 4.98 -7.79 5.76
C TYR A 117 6.43 -7.92 6.23
N CYS A 118 7.37 -7.64 5.34
CA CYS A 118 8.78 -7.49 5.74
C CYS A 118 8.92 -6.25 6.63
N ALA A 119 9.68 -6.37 7.72
CA ALA A 119 9.90 -5.33 8.72
C ALA A 119 11.34 -5.35 9.24
N GLY A 120 12.30 -5.43 8.33
CA GLY A 120 13.73 -5.38 8.65
C GLY A 120 14.23 -3.97 8.93
N ASN A 121 15.53 -3.88 9.21
CA ASN A 121 16.26 -2.65 9.43
C ASN A 121 17.49 -2.63 8.52
N ARG A 122 17.73 -1.53 7.82
CA ARG A 122 18.83 -1.44 6.83
C ARG A 122 20.21 -1.45 7.45
N PRO A 123 20.52 -0.60 8.44
CA PRO A 123 21.82 -0.62 9.14
C PRO A 123 22.14 -1.98 9.76
N ALA A 124 21.12 -2.67 10.28
CA ALA A 124 21.30 -4.01 10.84
C ALA A 124 21.43 -5.11 9.76
N GLY A 125 21.31 -4.77 8.47
CA GLY A 125 21.41 -5.74 7.38
C GLY A 125 20.26 -6.75 7.32
N THR A 126 19.16 -6.52 8.05
CA THR A 126 18.06 -7.48 8.14
C THR A 126 17.02 -7.33 7.02
N GLY A 127 17.01 -6.21 6.29
CA GLY A 127 16.25 -5.98 5.07
C GLY A 127 14.94 -6.78 4.95
N LEU A 128 14.95 -7.82 4.13
CA LEU A 128 13.79 -8.69 3.87
C LEU A 128 13.70 -9.92 4.80
N SER A 129 14.64 -10.11 5.73
CA SER A 129 14.73 -11.33 6.53
C SER A 129 13.84 -11.35 7.77
N ILE A 130 13.26 -10.22 8.15
CA ILE A 130 12.32 -10.13 9.28
C ILE A 130 10.90 -9.98 8.73
N THR A 131 9.98 -10.80 9.23
CA THR A 131 8.55 -10.71 8.93
C THR A 131 7.80 -10.30 10.20
N ASN A 132 6.96 -9.28 10.08
CA ASN A 132 5.98 -8.91 11.10
C ASN A 132 4.58 -9.34 10.70
N ILE A 133 3.77 -9.65 11.72
CA ILE A 133 2.32 -9.81 11.59
C ILE A 133 1.67 -8.81 12.54
N THR A 134 0.90 -7.89 11.98
CA THR A 134 0.14 -6.89 12.75
C THR A 134 -1.34 -7.22 12.66
N LYS A 135 -2.00 -7.26 13.82
CA LYS A 135 -3.46 -7.31 13.91
C LYS A 135 -4.01 -5.90 14.08
N LEU A 136 -4.98 -5.51 13.28
CA LEU A 136 -5.64 -4.21 13.34
C LEU A 136 -7.15 -4.38 13.47
N ASN A 137 -7.76 -3.45 14.21
CA ASN A 137 -9.21 -3.26 14.18
C ASN A 137 -9.58 -2.43 12.93
N ILE A 138 -10.58 -2.88 12.19
CA ILE A 138 -11.04 -2.21 10.97
C ILE A 138 -11.58 -0.81 11.28
N ASN A 139 -12.26 -0.60 12.41
CA ASN A 139 -12.77 0.71 12.80
C ASN A 139 -11.66 1.75 12.94
N TRP A 140 -10.47 1.34 13.38
CA TRP A 140 -9.32 2.23 13.47
C TRP A 140 -8.96 2.87 12.12
N LEU A 141 -9.24 2.22 11.01
CA LEU A 141 -8.98 2.77 9.67
C LEU A 141 -9.89 3.98 9.37
N TYR A 142 -11.02 4.10 10.07
CA TYR A 142 -12.07 5.11 9.84
C TYR A 142 -12.06 6.26 10.86
N GLU A 143 -11.35 6.11 11.96
CA GLU A 143 -11.12 7.17 12.95
C GLU A 143 -10.14 8.22 12.38
#